data_1eb168cc38fbca199ead69e13713384e
#
_entry.id   1eb168cc38fbca199ead69e13713384e
#
_cell.length_a   1.000
_cell.length_b   1.000
_cell.length_c   1.000
_cell.angle_alpha   90.00
_cell.angle_beta   90.00
_cell.angle_gamma   90.00
#
_symmetry.space_group_name_H-M   'P 1'
#
loop_
_entity.id
_entity.type
_entity.pdbx_description
1 polymer ?
#
loop_
_entity_poly.entity_id
_entity_poly.type
_entity_poly.pdbx_seq_one_letter_code
_entity_poly.pdbx_strand_id
1 'polypeptide(L)'
;MGTIYTQVSIEERTMIHTQLERGLTPAAIAMGLHRSASTLSRELRRNGWTRPTTRRGPGRPPVAGGYRAIAAQARAQACTVPPQMARRVRPDTALWAQVIRYLKAGSSPEQIAGTRALVHADTPSLQGSHATIYTAIYAMPRGALRTAVIGGLRFGHAKRRPRARGEDRRGRIPNMVRIHDRPPEVEERLIPGHWEGDLIKGAQNRSAVGTRVERTTLFTVLSKMDNASADAALSGFSHVLNRIAAHRRLSLTYDQGREMAAHQRLTDATGVTVYCADPHSPWQRGINENTNGLLRQYLPKGSDLSGFTQEELDAIAWKLNTRPRKSLGFKAVSYTHLTLPTNREV
;
A
#
# COMPACT_ATOMS: atom_id res chain seq x y z
N MET A 1 -10.12 -20.05 -17.18
CA MET A 1 -10.09 -19.10 -18.32
C MET A 1 -11.28 -18.20 -18.20
N GLY A 2 -11.07 -16.87 -18.03
CA GLY A 2 -12.18 -15.92 -18.02
C GLY A 2 -12.73 -15.78 -19.43
N THR A 3 -14.04 -15.93 -19.59
CA THR A 3 -14.75 -15.69 -20.86
C THR A 3 -14.54 -14.22 -21.27
N ILE A 4 -14.00 -14.01 -22.47
CA ILE A 4 -13.87 -12.66 -23.04
C ILE A 4 -15.28 -12.14 -23.30
N TYR A 5 -15.65 -11.04 -22.65
CA TYR A 5 -16.93 -10.39 -22.86
C TYR A 5 -16.94 -9.77 -24.27
N THR A 6 -17.86 -10.23 -25.12
CA THR A 6 -18.13 -9.63 -26.44
C THR A 6 -19.40 -8.81 -26.36
N GLN A 7 -19.35 -7.57 -26.87
CA GLN A 7 -20.55 -6.72 -26.96
C GLN A 7 -21.60 -7.34 -27.88
N VAL A 8 -22.87 -6.97 -27.67
CA VAL A 8 -23.95 -7.36 -28.56
C VAL A 8 -23.74 -6.72 -29.93
N SER A 9 -23.74 -7.51 -31.00
CA SER A 9 -23.50 -7.04 -32.37
C SER A 9 -24.79 -6.40 -32.96
N ILE A 10 -24.67 -5.75 -34.13
CA ILE A 10 -25.85 -5.19 -34.82
C ILE A 10 -26.78 -6.30 -35.29
N GLU A 11 -26.25 -7.45 -35.74
CA GLU A 11 -27.02 -8.62 -36.14
C GLU A 11 -27.83 -9.16 -34.95
N GLU A 12 -27.15 -9.34 -33.80
CA GLU A 12 -27.84 -9.76 -32.57
C GLU A 12 -28.91 -8.75 -32.14
N ARG A 13 -28.63 -7.44 -32.24
CA ARG A 13 -29.65 -6.39 -31.95
C ARG A 13 -30.87 -6.46 -32.90
N THR A 14 -30.61 -6.75 -34.17
CA THR A 14 -31.69 -6.92 -35.13
C THR A 14 -32.55 -8.15 -34.81
N MET A 15 -31.91 -9.27 -34.45
CA MET A 15 -32.61 -10.48 -34.00
C MET A 15 -33.42 -10.20 -32.72
N ILE A 16 -32.85 -9.52 -31.74
CA ILE A 16 -33.53 -9.11 -30.49
C ILE A 16 -34.81 -8.30 -30.85
N HIS A 17 -34.67 -7.32 -31.73
CA HIS A 17 -35.78 -6.47 -32.15
C HIS A 17 -36.90 -7.31 -32.79
N THR A 18 -36.58 -8.10 -33.81
CA THR A 18 -37.52 -8.94 -34.53
C THR A 18 -38.22 -9.97 -33.63
N GLN A 19 -37.46 -10.60 -32.73
CA GLN A 19 -38.02 -11.60 -31.82
C GLN A 19 -38.91 -10.98 -30.73
N LEU A 20 -38.58 -9.77 -30.26
CA LEU A 20 -39.47 -9.01 -29.38
C LEU A 20 -40.78 -8.60 -30.08
N GLU A 21 -40.72 -8.23 -31.37
CA GLU A 21 -41.93 -7.96 -32.18
C GLU A 21 -42.83 -9.20 -32.35
N ARG A 22 -42.23 -10.39 -32.44
CA ARG A 22 -42.93 -11.68 -32.46
C ARG A 22 -43.48 -12.08 -31.08
N GLY A 23 -43.19 -11.29 -30.03
CA GLY A 23 -43.69 -11.55 -28.68
C GLY A 23 -42.90 -12.57 -27.86
N LEU A 24 -41.68 -12.95 -28.31
CA LEU A 24 -40.84 -13.84 -27.53
C LEU A 24 -40.40 -13.18 -26.23
N THR A 25 -40.22 -13.99 -25.21
CA THR A 25 -39.72 -13.50 -23.92
C THR A 25 -38.20 -13.22 -23.98
N PRO A 26 -37.68 -12.22 -23.20
CA PRO A 26 -36.27 -11.96 -23.17
C PRO A 26 -35.39 -13.19 -22.81
N ALA A 27 -35.92 -14.09 -21.98
CA ALA A 27 -35.20 -15.32 -21.63
C ALA A 27 -35.05 -16.27 -22.83
N ALA A 28 -36.14 -16.45 -23.63
CA ALA A 28 -36.11 -17.27 -24.84
C ALA A 28 -35.18 -16.67 -25.90
N ILE A 29 -35.19 -15.35 -26.06
CA ILE A 29 -34.29 -14.62 -26.97
C ILE A 29 -32.83 -14.81 -26.56
N ALA A 30 -32.49 -14.69 -25.27
CA ALA A 30 -31.15 -14.87 -24.75
C ALA A 30 -30.64 -16.29 -25.03
N MET A 31 -31.49 -17.30 -24.85
CA MET A 31 -31.18 -18.70 -25.14
C MET A 31 -30.89 -18.91 -26.63
N GLY A 32 -31.73 -18.36 -27.52
CA GLY A 32 -31.56 -18.48 -28.98
C GLY A 32 -30.29 -17.77 -29.50
N LEU A 33 -29.80 -16.74 -28.79
CA LEU A 33 -28.56 -16.01 -29.10
C LEU A 33 -27.34 -16.57 -28.39
N HIS A 34 -27.45 -17.66 -27.65
CA HIS A 34 -26.37 -18.22 -26.81
C HIS A 34 -25.76 -17.16 -25.88
N ARG A 35 -26.56 -16.23 -25.38
CA ARG A 35 -26.14 -15.16 -24.45
C ARG A 35 -26.79 -15.38 -23.07
N SER A 36 -26.14 -14.87 -22.03
CA SER A 36 -26.74 -14.89 -20.70
C SER A 36 -28.00 -14.01 -20.64
N ALA A 37 -28.99 -14.43 -19.88
CA ALA A 37 -30.20 -13.63 -19.63
C ALA A 37 -29.86 -12.26 -19.03
N SER A 38 -28.80 -12.15 -18.25
CA SER A 38 -28.33 -10.89 -17.67
C SER A 38 -27.76 -9.93 -18.72
N THR A 39 -27.13 -10.44 -19.79
CA THR A 39 -26.65 -9.61 -20.90
C THR A 39 -27.83 -9.00 -21.65
N LEU A 40 -28.83 -9.81 -21.96
CA LEU A 40 -30.00 -9.32 -22.65
C LEU A 40 -30.83 -8.34 -21.79
N SER A 41 -31.01 -8.63 -20.51
CA SER A 41 -31.71 -7.71 -19.59
C SER A 41 -31.03 -6.35 -19.50
N ARG A 42 -29.70 -6.32 -19.46
CA ARG A 42 -28.93 -5.05 -19.46
C ARG A 42 -29.05 -4.31 -20.77
N GLU A 43 -29.00 -5.01 -21.93
CA GLU A 43 -29.16 -4.41 -23.25
C GLU A 43 -30.55 -3.78 -23.37
N LEU A 44 -31.61 -4.50 -23.01
CA LEU A 44 -33.01 -4.03 -23.07
C LEU A 44 -33.21 -2.83 -22.12
N ARG A 45 -32.76 -2.93 -20.87
CA ARG A 45 -32.88 -1.85 -19.89
C ARG A 45 -32.15 -0.57 -20.33
N ARG A 46 -30.94 -0.71 -20.87
CA ARG A 46 -30.13 0.41 -21.39
C ARG A 46 -30.82 1.13 -22.54
N ASN A 47 -31.60 0.41 -23.31
CA ASN A 47 -32.30 0.92 -24.49
C ASN A 47 -33.78 1.22 -24.25
N GLY A 48 -34.21 1.35 -22.99
CA GLY A 48 -35.56 1.83 -22.63
C GLY A 48 -36.66 0.84 -22.93
N TRP A 49 -36.35 -0.46 -23.06
CA TRP A 49 -37.38 -1.46 -23.25
C TRP A 49 -38.28 -1.58 -22.03
N THR A 50 -39.62 -1.56 -22.29
CA THR A 50 -40.64 -1.83 -21.28
C THR A 50 -41.44 -3.05 -21.66
N ARG A 51 -41.79 -3.90 -20.70
CA ARG A 51 -42.62 -5.07 -20.94
C ARG A 51 -44.02 -4.59 -21.36
N PRO A 52 -44.51 -5.02 -22.51
CA PRO A 52 -45.89 -4.66 -22.92
C PRO A 52 -46.91 -5.17 -21.88
N THR A 53 -47.72 -4.27 -21.35
CA THR A 53 -48.71 -4.58 -20.28
C THR A 53 -50.13 -4.85 -20.80
N THR A 54 -50.40 -4.59 -22.06
CA THR A 54 -51.78 -4.72 -22.61
C THR A 54 -51.90 -5.88 -23.59
N ARG A 55 -52.95 -6.73 -23.40
CA ARG A 55 -53.48 -7.62 -24.44
C ARG A 55 -53.90 -6.77 -25.62
N ARG A 56 -53.38 -7.05 -26.79
CA ARG A 56 -53.72 -6.35 -28.02
C ARG A 56 -54.98 -6.91 -28.62
N GLY A 57 -55.80 -6.01 -29.13
CA GLY A 57 -56.91 -6.36 -30.00
C GLY A 57 -56.40 -6.95 -31.32
N PRO A 58 -57.30 -7.73 -32.05
CA PRO A 58 -56.95 -8.31 -33.33
C PRO A 58 -56.51 -7.23 -34.33
N GLY A 59 -55.44 -7.47 -35.07
CA GLY A 59 -55.02 -6.63 -36.20
C GLY A 59 -53.86 -5.63 -35.94
N ARG A 60 -53.35 -5.43 -34.70
CA ARG A 60 -52.17 -4.57 -34.48
C ARG A 60 -50.90 -5.40 -34.32
N PRO A 61 -49.82 -5.11 -35.09
CA PRO A 61 -48.57 -5.83 -34.97
C PRO A 61 -47.93 -5.63 -33.56
N PRO A 62 -47.25 -6.65 -33.02
CA PRO A 62 -46.55 -6.52 -31.76
C PRO A 62 -45.46 -5.44 -31.85
N VAL A 63 -45.36 -4.57 -30.85
CA VAL A 63 -44.29 -3.58 -30.77
C VAL A 63 -43.21 -4.18 -29.88
N ALA A 64 -41.97 -4.03 -30.26
CA ALA A 64 -40.79 -4.52 -29.51
C ALA A 64 -40.58 -3.80 -28.16
N GLY A 65 -41.66 -3.39 -27.49
CA GLY A 65 -41.57 -2.71 -26.17
C GLY A 65 -40.70 -1.45 -26.15
N GLY A 66 -40.65 -0.74 -27.31
CA GLY A 66 -39.80 0.45 -27.47
C GLY A 66 -38.36 0.16 -27.87
N TYR A 67 -37.90 -1.10 -27.87
CA TYR A 67 -36.55 -1.44 -28.31
C TYR A 67 -36.40 -1.31 -29.84
N ARG A 68 -35.37 -0.58 -30.29
CA ARG A 68 -35.02 -0.41 -31.71
C ARG A 68 -33.56 -0.73 -31.93
N ALA A 69 -33.25 -1.72 -32.79
CA ALA A 69 -31.88 -2.21 -33.03
C ALA A 69 -30.94 -1.10 -33.49
N ILE A 70 -31.36 -0.27 -34.45
CA ILE A 70 -30.55 0.83 -34.99
C ILE A 70 -30.24 1.87 -33.91
N ALA A 71 -31.24 2.28 -33.12
CA ALA A 71 -31.04 3.23 -32.03
C ALA A 71 -30.15 2.66 -30.93
N ALA A 72 -30.28 1.37 -30.62
CA ALA A 72 -29.43 0.67 -29.68
C ALA A 72 -27.98 0.58 -30.17
N GLN A 73 -27.78 0.35 -31.46
CA GLN A 73 -26.46 0.33 -32.09
C GLN A 73 -25.79 1.72 -32.07
N ALA A 74 -26.53 2.76 -32.47
CA ALA A 74 -26.05 4.14 -32.46
C ALA A 74 -25.64 4.58 -31.04
N ARG A 75 -26.44 4.22 -30.02
CA ARG A 75 -26.13 4.50 -28.63
C ARG A 75 -24.90 3.72 -28.17
N ALA A 76 -24.75 2.46 -28.56
CA ALA A 76 -23.58 1.67 -28.25
C ALA A 76 -22.30 2.26 -28.87
N GLN A 77 -22.37 2.69 -30.13
CA GLN A 77 -21.26 3.36 -30.83
C GLN A 77 -20.91 4.70 -30.19
N ALA A 78 -21.89 5.52 -29.84
CA ALA A 78 -21.67 6.78 -29.13
C ALA A 78 -21.04 6.58 -27.75
N CYS A 79 -21.37 5.49 -27.06
CA CYS A 79 -20.77 5.12 -25.78
C CYS A 79 -19.41 4.42 -25.93
N THR A 80 -19.05 3.97 -27.14
CA THR A 80 -17.72 3.42 -27.44
C THR A 80 -16.78 4.60 -27.65
N VAL A 81 -16.34 5.23 -26.55
CA VAL A 81 -15.29 6.24 -26.60
C VAL A 81 -14.01 5.51 -27.01
N PRO A 82 -13.42 5.78 -28.19
CA PRO A 82 -12.09 5.29 -28.48
C PRO A 82 -11.16 5.81 -27.36
N PRO A 83 -10.16 5.02 -26.93
CA PRO A 83 -9.23 5.49 -25.91
C PRO A 83 -8.60 6.79 -26.44
N GLN A 84 -9.04 7.93 -25.89
CA GLN A 84 -8.69 9.28 -26.39
C GLN A 84 -7.23 9.59 -26.27
N MET A 85 -6.47 8.78 -25.54
CA MET A 85 -5.01 8.91 -25.43
C MET A 85 -4.34 7.55 -25.43
N ALA A 86 -3.25 7.42 -26.17
CA ALA A 86 -2.33 6.29 -26.02
C ALA A 86 -1.90 6.18 -24.54
N ARG A 87 -1.90 4.96 -24.01
CA ARG A 87 -1.48 4.73 -22.61
C ARG A 87 -0.10 5.32 -22.41
N ARG A 88 0.03 6.26 -21.47
CA ARG A 88 1.32 6.95 -21.21
C ARG A 88 2.42 5.99 -20.75
N VAL A 89 2.04 4.93 -20.00
CA VAL A 89 2.97 3.93 -19.50
C VAL A 89 2.81 2.66 -20.35
N ARG A 90 3.68 2.50 -21.35
CA ARG A 90 3.77 1.35 -22.26
C ARG A 90 5.21 0.84 -22.31
N PRO A 91 5.43 -0.45 -22.63
CA PRO A 91 6.76 -1.07 -22.63
C PRO A 91 7.81 -0.36 -23.50
N ASP A 92 7.39 0.36 -24.51
CA ASP A 92 8.22 1.10 -25.48
C ASP A 92 8.54 2.55 -25.07
N THR A 93 8.07 3.01 -23.91
CA THR A 93 8.25 4.39 -23.48
C THR A 93 9.42 4.57 -22.50
N ALA A 94 10.10 5.74 -22.59
CA ALA A 94 11.13 6.12 -21.63
C ALA A 94 10.60 6.16 -20.19
N LEU A 95 9.33 6.55 -20.02
CA LEU A 95 8.64 6.51 -18.72
C LEU A 95 8.57 5.09 -18.16
N TRP A 96 8.23 4.10 -18.99
CA TRP A 96 8.18 2.70 -18.58
C TRP A 96 9.54 2.17 -18.11
N ALA A 97 10.59 2.43 -18.86
CA ALA A 97 11.94 2.00 -18.50
C ALA A 97 12.34 2.52 -17.11
N GLN A 98 12.01 3.78 -16.82
CA GLN A 98 12.27 4.37 -15.50
C GLN A 98 11.37 3.79 -14.41
N VAL A 99 10.07 3.60 -14.69
CA VAL A 99 9.14 2.95 -13.76
C VAL A 99 9.66 1.57 -13.36
N ILE A 100 10.08 0.75 -14.31
CA ILE A 100 10.64 -0.58 -14.03
C ILE A 100 11.92 -0.49 -13.19
N ARG A 101 12.81 0.48 -13.46
CA ARG A 101 14.02 0.69 -12.68
C ARG A 101 13.70 0.98 -11.20
N TYR A 102 12.76 1.89 -10.95
CA TYR A 102 12.35 2.24 -9.60
C TYR A 102 11.60 1.09 -8.89
N LEU A 103 10.76 0.34 -9.61
CA LEU A 103 10.09 -0.85 -9.06
C LEU A 103 11.10 -1.92 -8.65
N LYS A 104 12.12 -2.19 -9.47
CA LYS A 104 13.21 -3.11 -9.14
C LYS A 104 14.04 -2.63 -7.94
N ALA A 105 14.19 -1.32 -7.78
CA ALA A 105 14.82 -0.72 -6.59
C ALA A 105 13.90 -0.73 -5.35
N GLY A 106 12.68 -1.29 -5.47
CA GLY A 106 11.73 -1.46 -4.37
C GLY A 106 10.85 -0.25 -4.07
N SER A 107 10.81 0.75 -4.95
CA SER A 107 9.89 1.89 -4.80
C SER A 107 8.45 1.47 -5.12
N SER A 108 7.47 1.99 -4.37
CA SER A 108 6.05 1.78 -4.68
C SER A 108 5.60 2.67 -5.84
N PRO A 109 4.52 2.30 -6.56
CA PRO A 109 3.94 3.15 -7.61
C PRO A 109 3.62 4.58 -7.15
N GLU A 110 3.22 4.78 -5.90
CA GLU A 110 2.95 6.10 -5.33
C GLU A 110 4.24 6.91 -5.14
N GLN A 111 5.30 6.28 -4.63
CA GLN A 111 6.62 6.89 -4.50
C GLN A 111 7.19 7.30 -5.86
N ILE A 112 7.05 6.42 -6.86
CA ILE A 112 7.49 6.70 -8.24
C ILE A 112 6.74 7.90 -8.80
N ALA A 113 5.41 7.91 -8.70
CA ALA A 113 4.58 9.00 -9.23
C ALA A 113 4.94 10.35 -8.56
N GLY A 114 5.07 10.38 -7.23
CA GLY A 114 5.40 11.59 -6.49
C GLY A 114 6.80 12.11 -6.78
N THR A 115 7.82 11.23 -6.78
CA THR A 115 9.20 11.63 -7.13
C THR A 115 9.28 12.17 -8.55
N ARG A 116 8.58 11.54 -9.51
CA ARG A 116 8.60 11.98 -10.89
C ARG A 116 7.90 13.32 -11.09
N ALA A 117 6.83 13.58 -10.35
CA ALA A 117 6.18 14.89 -10.37
C ALA A 117 7.12 16.00 -9.87
N LEU A 118 7.99 15.71 -8.90
CA LEU A 118 8.99 16.65 -8.39
C LEU A 118 10.17 16.86 -9.38
N VAL A 119 10.75 15.75 -9.86
CA VAL A 119 11.98 15.78 -10.68
C VAL A 119 11.69 16.26 -12.11
N HIS A 120 10.49 16.02 -12.63
CA HIS A 120 10.09 16.34 -13.99
C HIS A 120 8.86 17.26 -14.01
N ALA A 121 8.86 18.31 -13.17
CA ALA A 121 7.75 19.26 -13.08
C ALA A 121 7.39 19.82 -14.48
N ASP A 122 8.39 20.14 -15.29
CA ASP A 122 8.24 20.76 -16.61
C ASP A 122 8.12 19.76 -17.76
N THR A 123 8.11 18.45 -17.49
CA THR A 123 8.07 17.42 -18.52
C THR A 123 6.92 16.44 -18.31
N PRO A 124 5.67 16.81 -18.70
CA PRO A 124 4.48 15.97 -18.45
C PRO A 124 4.53 14.56 -19.06
N SER A 125 5.30 14.37 -20.16
CA SER A 125 5.48 13.06 -20.80
C SER A 125 6.23 12.06 -19.93
N LEU A 126 7.02 12.53 -18.99
CA LEU A 126 7.77 11.74 -18.04
C LEU A 126 7.06 11.60 -16.68
N GLN A 127 5.86 12.15 -16.53
CA GLN A 127 5.01 12.00 -15.34
C GLN A 127 3.93 10.95 -15.57
N GLY A 128 3.51 10.30 -14.49
CA GLY A 128 2.41 9.34 -14.51
C GLY A 128 1.82 9.18 -13.13
N SER A 129 0.49 9.07 -13.04
CA SER A 129 -0.17 8.81 -11.76
C SER A 129 0.13 7.39 -11.27
N HIS A 130 0.06 7.18 -9.97
CA HIS A 130 0.20 5.82 -9.38
C HIS A 130 -0.84 4.84 -9.95
N ALA A 131 -2.07 5.31 -10.23
CA ALA A 131 -3.11 4.50 -10.84
C ALA A 131 -2.71 4.04 -12.25
N THR A 132 -2.10 4.92 -13.06
CA THR A 132 -1.60 4.58 -14.40
C THR A 132 -0.48 3.53 -14.32
N ILE A 133 0.42 3.66 -13.34
CA ILE A 133 1.50 2.69 -13.11
C ILE A 133 0.92 1.32 -12.70
N TYR A 134 -0.03 1.27 -11.75
CA TYR A 134 -0.72 0.03 -11.39
C TYR A 134 -1.41 -0.61 -12.59
N THR A 135 -2.15 0.18 -13.37
CA THR A 135 -2.83 -0.31 -14.58
C THR A 135 -1.84 -0.94 -15.55
N ALA A 136 -0.67 -0.34 -15.75
CA ALA A 136 0.37 -0.88 -16.62
C ALA A 136 0.95 -2.19 -16.07
N ILE A 137 1.23 -2.27 -14.77
CA ILE A 137 1.74 -3.49 -14.10
C ILE A 137 0.75 -4.65 -14.27
N TYR A 138 -0.53 -4.42 -13.97
CA TYR A 138 -1.54 -5.47 -14.04
C TYR A 138 -1.91 -5.86 -15.49
N ALA A 139 -1.72 -4.97 -16.45
CA ALA A 139 -1.91 -5.25 -17.87
C ALA A 139 -0.73 -6.02 -18.51
N MET A 140 0.38 -6.20 -17.79
CA MET A 140 1.52 -6.99 -18.29
C MET A 140 1.11 -8.44 -18.56
N PRO A 141 1.63 -9.05 -19.64
CA PRO A 141 1.49 -10.49 -19.86
C PRO A 141 2.00 -11.30 -18.64
N ARG A 142 1.40 -12.45 -18.40
CA ARG A 142 1.89 -13.37 -17.36
C ARG A 142 3.32 -13.81 -17.70
N GLY A 143 4.23 -13.68 -16.74
CA GLY A 143 5.64 -14.03 -16.93
C GLY A 143 6.50 -13.63 -15.73
N ALA A 144 7.79 -13.97 -15.79
CA ALA A 144 8.75 -13.74 -14.70
C ALA A 144 8.85 -12.25 -14.30
N LEU A 145 8.88 -11.33 -15.26
CA LEU A 145 8.95 -9.89 -14.98
C LEU A 145 7.72 -9.38 -14.21
N ARG A 146 6.50 -9.80 -14.61
CA ARG A 146 5.27 -9.44 -13.90
C ARG A 146 5.28 -9.99 -12.48
N THR A 147 5.69 -11.24 -12.30
CA THR A 147 5.79 -11.88 -10.97
C THR A 147 6.79 -11.15 -10.09
N ALA A 148 7.96 -10.80 -10.60
CA ALA A 148 8.98 -10.06 -9.87
C ALA A 148 8.51 -8.64 -9.47
N VAL A 149 7.82 -7.93 -10.37
CA VAL A 149 7.28 -6.59 -10.10
C VAL A 149 6.16 -6.63 -9.07
N ILE A 150 5.23 -7.60 -9.18
CA ILE A 150 4.13 -7.76 -8.20
C ILE A 150 4.68 -8.22 -6.83
N GLY A 151 5.68 -9.10 -6.80
CA GLY A 151 6.35 -9.53 -5.55
C GLY A 151 7.04 -8.38 -4.81
N GLY A 152 7.50 -7.36 -5.53
CA GLY A 152 8.07 -6.13 -4.96
C GLY A 152 7.03 -5.15 -4.39
N LEU A 153 5.74 -5.35 -4.65
CA LEU A 153 4.68 -4.48 -4.11
C LEU A 153 4.40 -4.83 -2.63
N ARG A 154 4.21 -3.79 -1.80
CA ARG A 154 4.03 -3.90 -0.34
C ARG A 154 2.91 -4.86 0.11
N PHE A 155 1.85 -5.02 -0.66
CA PHE A 155 0.63 -5.75 -0.28
C PHE A 155 0.31 -6.90 -1.24
N GLY A 156 1.20 -7.88 -1.35
CA GLY A 156 0.94 -9.14 -2.07
C GLY A 156 -0.07 -10.08 -1.40
N HIS A 157 -0.87 -9.63 -0.40
CA HIS A 157 -1.76 -10.49 0.38
C HIS A 157 -3.18 -10.57 -0.14
N ALA A 158 -3.65 -11.79 -0.37
CA ALA A 158 -5.00 -12.08 -0.87
C ALA A 158 -6.14 -11.97 0.17
N LYS A 159 -5.89 -11.85 1.50
CA LYS A 159 -6.95 -11.81 2.54
C LYS A 159 -6.56 -11.04 3.80
N ARG A 160 -7.52 -10.25 4.35
CA ARG A 160 -7.44 -9.56 5.64
C ARG A 160 -7.72 -10.57 6.78
N ARG A 161 -6.81 -10.68 7.78
CA ARG A 161 -7.02 -11.51 8.97
C ARG A 161 -7.75 -10.73 10.08
N PRO A 162 -8.71 -11.33 10.81
CA PRO A 162 -9.32 -10.70 11.99
C PRO A 162 -8.30 -10.56 13.12
N ARG A 163 -8.42 -9.48 13.91
CA ARG A 163 -7.61 -9.26 15.12
C ARG A 163 -8.15 -10.14 16.24
N ALA A 164 -7.34 -11.07 16.75
CA ALA A 164 -7.64 -11.79 17.98
C ALA A 164 -7.37 -10.87 19.19
N ARG A 165 -8.35 -10.71 20.08
CA ARG A 165 -8.20 -10.08 21.39
C ARG A 165 -7.76 -11.16 22.38
N GLY A 166 -6.52 -11.06 22.89
CA GLY A 166 -6.03 -11.86 24.01
C GLY A 166 -5.90 -10.99 25.26
N GLU A 167 -6.15 -11.53 26.43
CA GLU A 167 -5.89 -10.86 27.70
C GLU A 167 -4.37 -10.61 27.88
N ASP A 168 -4.03 -9.43 28.36
CA ASP A 168 -2.64 -9.03 28.57
C ASP A 168 -2.16 -9.53 29.96
N ARG A 169 -1.38 -10.62 29.97
CA ARG A 169 -0.74 -11.19 31.17
C ARG A 169 0.69 -10.68 31.39
N ARG A 170 1.05 -9.51 30.86
CA ARG A 170 2.40 -8.95 30.98
C ARG A 170 2.59 -8.35 32.36
N GLY A 171 3.69 -8.70 33.03
CA GLY A 171 4.10 -8.06 34.28
C GLY A 171 4.42 -6.57 34.07
N ARG A 172 4.17 -5.74 35.11
CA ARG A 172 4.48 -4.31 35.04
C ARG A 172 6.01 -4.09 35.05
N ILE A 173 6.47 -3.18 34.19
CA ILE A 173 7.86 -2.68 34.17
C ILE A 173 8.01 -1.74 35.38
N PRO A 174 8.99 -1.96 36.30
CA PRO A 174 9.19 -1.07 37.43
C PRO A 174 9.67 0.31 36.98
N ASN A 175 9.28 1.36 37.69
CA ASN A 175 9.66 2.76 37.46
C ASN A 175 9.47 3.27 36.02
N MET A 176 8.42 2.80 35.37
CA MET A 176 8.11 3.14 34.00
C MET A 176 7.62 4.60 33.88
N VAL A 177 8.26 5.40 33.01
CA VAL A 177 7.78 6.73 32.64
C VAL A 177 6.71 6.59 31.55
N ARG A 178 5.53 7.14 31.77
CA ARG A 178 4.42 7.00 30.85
C ARG A 178 4.52 7.97 29.67
N ILE A 179 3.89 7.61 28.57
CA ILE A 179 3.87 8.46 27.36
C ILE A 179 3.23 9.82 27.63
N HIS A 180 2.31 9.92 28.60
CA HIS A 180 1.65 11.17 28.98
C HIS A 180 2.59 12.18 29.66
N ASP A 181 3.71 11.73 30.21
CA ASP A 181 4.75 12.56 30.82
C ASP A 181 5.76 13.09 29.76
N ARG A 182 5.53 12.74 28.49
CA ARG A 182 6.39 13.14 27.36
C ARG A 182 6.16 14.60 27.01
N PRO A 183 7.22 15.40 26.75
CA PRO A 183 7.10 16.80 26.36
C PRO A 183 6.19 16.98 25.12
N PRO A 184 5.35 18.03 25.07
CA PRO A 184 4.43 18.27 23.94
C PRO A 184 5.12 18.39 22.58
N GLU A 185 6.32 18.96 22.53
CA GLU A 185 7.13 19.12 21.32
C GLU A 185 7.40 17.80 20.59
N VAL A 186 7.39 16.68 21.32
CA VAL A 186 7.56 15.34 20.72
C VAL A 186 6.34 14.96 19.85
N GLU A 187 5.14 15.43 20.21
CA GLU A 187 3.93 15.19 19.42
C GLU A 187 3.92 16.00 18.13
N GLU A 188 4.41 17.23 18.19
CA GLU A 188 4.45 18.15 17.05
C GLU A 188 5.47 17.73 15.99
N ARG A 189 6.43 16.87 16.35
CA ARG A 189 7.48 16.33 15.43
C ARG A 189 8.31 17.43 14.76
N LEU A 190 8.55 18.51 15.44
CA LEU A 190 9.32 19.65 14.93
C LEU A 190 10.80 19.47 15.18
N ILE A 191 11.15 18.95 16.37
CA ILE A 191 12.52 18.79 16.83
C ILE A 191 12.99 17.35 16.55
N PRO A 192 14.08 17.15 15.80
CA PRO A 192 14.65 15.82 15.61
C PRO A 192 15.37 15.34 16.88
N GLY A 193 15.38 14.02 17.08
CA GLY A 193 16.00 13.40 18.26
C GLY A 193 15.02 12.56 19.10
N HIS A 194 13.77 12.51 18.70
CA HIS A 194 12.75 11.71 19.36
C HIS A 194 12.46 10.46 18.54
N TRP A 195 12.66 9.29 19.14
CA TRP A 195 12.63 8.01 18.48
C TRP A 195 11.44 7.16 18.91
N GLU A 196 10.95 6.34 18.00
CA GLU A 196 10.06 5.22 18.31
C GLU A 196 10.82 3.92 18.15
N GLY A 197 10.71 3.01 19.10
CA GLY A 197 11.41 1.73 19.11
C GLY A 197 10.47 0.53 19.16
N ASP A 198 10.92 -0.62 18.62
CA ASP A 198 10.20 -1.90 18.66
C ASP A 198 11.17 -3.05 18.32
N LEU A 199 10.70 -4.30 18.47
CA LEU A 199 11.40 -5.49 18.02
C LEU A 199 10.69 -6.17 16.88
N ILE A 200 11.42 -6.47 15.81
CA ILE A 200 10.99 -7.45 14.82
C ILE A 200 11.42 -8.83 15.29
N LYS A 201 10.46 -9.61 15.79
CA LYS A 201 10.69 -10.98 16.27
C LYS A 201 10.69 -11.96 15.11
N GLY A 202 11.67 -12.86 15.09
CA GLY A 202 11.81 -13.96 14.14
C GLY A 202 11.00 -15.19 14.50
N ALA A 203 11.32 -16.34 13.90
CA ALA A 203 10.66 -17.60 14.13
C ALA A 203 10.69 -17.98 15.63
N GLN A 204 9.52 -18.33 16.16
CA GLN A 204 9.33 -18.76 17.56
C GLN A 204 9.92 -17.78 18.61
N ASN A 205 10.12 -16.50 18.26
CA ASN A 205 10.76 -15.45 19.09
C ASN A 205 12.20 -15.78 19.53
N ARG A 206 12.92 -16.66 18.82
CA ARG A 206 14.30 -17.05 19.15
C ARG A 206 15.32 -16.04 18.69
N SER A 207 15.02 -15.25 17.68
CA SER A 207 15.87 -14.18 17.17
C SER A 207 15.08 -12.87 17.07
N ALA A 208 15.76 -11.72 17.13
CA ALA A 208 15.13 -10.42 17.04
C ALA A 208 16.04 -9.40 16.35
N VAL A 209 15.42 -8.39 15.75
CA VAL A 209 16.08 -7.18 15.25
C VAL A 209 15.42 -5.98 15.91
N GLY A 210 16.23 -5.17 16.59
CA GLY A 210 15.76 -3.92 17.17
C GLY A 210 15.55 -2.87 16.08
N THR A 211 14.39 -2.21 16.09
CA THR A 211 14.04 -1.15 15.14
C THR A 211 13.87 0.16 15.88
N ARG A 212 14.44 1.23 15.34
CA ARG A 212 14.23 2.59 15.82
C ARG A 212 14.00 3.51 14.65
N VAL A 213 13.01 4.37 14.80
CA VAL A 213 12.63 5.33 13.76
C VAL A 213 12.56 6.69 14.40
N GLU A 214 13.31 7.65 13.87
CA GLU A 214 13.25 9.04 14.27
C GLU A 214 11.94 9.66 13.79
N ARG A 215 11.23 10.38 14.69
CA ARG A 215 9.84 10.80 14.48
C ARG A 215 9.66 11.91 13.46
N THR A 216 10.63 12.80 13.34
CA THR A 216 10.59 13.97 12.44
C THR A 216 11.04 13.59 11.03
N THR A 217 12.17 12.93 10.92
CA THR A 217 12.82 12.61 9.64
C THR A 217 12.44 11.26 9.07
N LEU A 218 11.86 10.37 9.90
CA LEU A 218 11.62 8.96 9.61
C LEU A 218 12.92 8.15 9.40
N PHE A 219 14.04 8.68 9.87
CA PHE A 219 15.33 7.97 9.77
C PHE A 219 15.28 6.68 10.57
N THR A 220 15.60 5.58 9.90
CA THR A 220 15.45 4.23 10.44
C THR A 220 16.83 3.65 10.72
N VAL A 221 16.99 3.07 11.90
CA VAL A 221 18.19 2.35 12.32
C VAL A 221 17.81 0.98 12.83
N LEU A 222 18.57 -0.03 12.46
CA LEU A 222 18.37 -1.42 12.86
C LEU A 222 19.51 -1.87 13.76
N SER A 223 19.23 -2.74 14.71
CA SER A 223 20.22 -3.37 15.57
C SER A 223 20.09 -4.88 15.51
N LYS A 224 21.20 -5.57 15.30
CA LYS A 224 21.29 -7.00 15.56
C LYS A 224 21.10 -7.26 17.06
N MET A 225 20.34 -8.31 17.37
CA MET A 225 20.12 -8.76 18.73
C MET A 225 20.22 -10.29 18.76
N ASP A 226 20.94 -10.80 19.74
CA ASP A 226 21.11 -12.25 19.88
C ASP A 226 19.76 -12.95 20.19
N ASN A 227 18.91 -12.26 20.96
CA ASN A 227 17.59 -12.73 21.33
C ASN A 227 16.68 -11.55 21.72
N ALA A 228 15.45 -11.81 22.19
CA ALA A 228 14.51 -10.78 22.63
C ALA A 228 14.54 -10.52 24.15
N SER A 229 15.68 -10.69 24.81
CA SER A 229 15.85 -10.40 26.25
C SER A 229 16.08 -8.93 26.51
N ALA A 230 15.91 -8.50 27.77
CA ALA A 230 16.18 -7.12 28.19
C ALA A 230 17.66 -6.73 28.06
N ASP A 231 18.58 -7.65 28.34
CA ASP A 231 20.01 -7.39 28.22
C ASP A 231 20.45 -7.31 26.75
N ALA A 232 19.92 -8.15 25.87
CA ALA A 232 20.17 -8.05 24.43
C ALA A 232 19.59 -6.73 23.86
N ALA A 233 18.42 -6.29 24.32
CA ALA A 233 17.84 -5.01 23.97
C ALA A 233 18.70 -3.84 24.46
N LEU A 234 19.14 -3.89 25.72
CA LEU A 234 20.03 -2.89 26.28
C LEU A 234 21.32 -2.76 25.48
N SER A 235 22.02 -3.88 25.21
CA SER A 235 23.26 -3.90 24.44
C SER A 235 23.05 -3.37 23.02
N GLY A 236 22.09 -3.94 22.27
CA GLY A 236 21.84 -3.57 20.88
C GLY A 236 21.37 -2.11 20.73
N PHE A 237 20.54 -1.61 21.66
CA PHE A 237 20.09 -0.22 21.60
C PHE A 237 21.18 0.76 22.03
N SER A 238 21.93 0.46 23.11
CA SER A 238 23.04 1.32 23.57
C SER A 238 24.12 1.46 22.50
N HIS A 239 24.51 0.34 21.87
CA HIS A 239 25.52 0.35 20.81
C HIS A 239 25.19 1.31 19.68
N VAL A 240 23.94 1.25 19.19
CA VAL A 240 23.54 2.07 18.05
C VAL A 240 23.18 3.51 18.46
N LEU A 241 22.54 3.72 19.62
CA LEU A 241 22.20 5.07 20.08
C LEU A 241 23.45 5.88 20.38
N ASN A 242 24.50 5.27 20.92
CA ASN A 242 25.77 5.96 21.20
C ASN A 242 26.57 6.37 19.95
N ARG A 243 26.23 5.82 18.78
CA ARG A 243 26.75 6.29 17.47
C ARG A 243 26.00 7.54 16.96
N ILE A 244 24.87 7.90 17.55
CA ILE A 244 24.09 9.08 17.22
C ILE A 244 24.51 10.23 18.11
N ALA A 245 24.72 11.41 17.55
CA ALA A 245 25.11 12.60 18.30
C ALA A 245 24.08 12.92 19.43
N ALA A 246 24.53 13.37 20.58
CA ALA A 246 23.70 13.54 21.78
C ALA A 246 22.44 14.42 21.53
N HIS A 247 22.58 15.51 20.77
CA HIS A 247 21.49 16.42 20.44
C HIS A 247 20.42 15.79 19.50
N ARG A 248 20.68 14.59 18.93
CA ARG A 248 19.76 13.83 18.09
C ARG A 248 19.28 12.53 18.73
N ARG A 249 19.49 12.37 20.05
CA ARG A 249 19.04 11.19 20.81
C ARG A 249 18.40 11.63 22.13
N LEU A 250 17.27 12.33 22.07
CA LEU A 250 16.64 12.94 23.23
C LEU A 250 15.70 11.96 23.94
N SER A 251 14.84 11.30 23.23
CA SER A 251 13.90 10.34 23.82
C SER A 251 13.64 9.12 22.94
N LEU A 252 13.20 8.04 23.58
CA LEU A 252 12.74 6.80 22.93
C LEU A 252 11.36 6.44 23.45
N THR A 253 10.37 6.35 22.57
CA THR A 253 9.04 5.81 22.89
C THR A 253 9.01 4.33 22.54
N TYR A 254 8.65 3.49 23.51
CA TYR A 254 8.60 2.03 23.35
C TYR A 254 7.27 1.46 23.86
N ASP A 255 6.96 0.18 23.57
CA ASP A 255 5.81 -0.47 24.22
C ASP A 255 6.18 -0.97 25.62
N GLN A 256 5.20 -1.56 26.32
CA GLN A 256 5.42 -2.19 27.63
C GLN A 256 5.93 -3.61 27.49
N GLY A 257 6.82 -3.88 26.53
CA GLY A 257 7.45 -5.17 26.34
C GLY A 257 8.47 -5.47 27.44
N ARG A 258 8.59 -6.73 27.85
CA ARG A 258 9.58 -7.18 28.86
C ARG A 258 11.01 -6.91 28.46
N GLU A 259 11.28 -6.81 27.19
CA GLU A 259 12.59 -6.40 26.64
C GLU A 259 13.03 -5.00 27.05
N MET A 260 12.11 -4.17 27.53
CA MET A 260 12.43 -2.83 28.07
C MET A 260 12.50 -2.79 29.61
N ALA A 261 12.52 -3.96 30.27
CA ALA A 261 12.68 -3.99 31.72
C ALA A 261 13.97 -3.31 32.23
N ALA A 262 15.02 -3.24 31.39
CA ALA A 262 16.28 -2.56 31.66
C ALA A 262 16.32 -1.09 31.17
N HIS A 263 15.17 -0.44 30.95
CA HIS A 263 15.07 0.91 30.37
C HIS A 263 15.87 1.98 31.14
N GLN A 264 15.93 1.89 32.49
CA GLN A 264 16.75 2.81 33.29
C GLN A 264 18.24 2.70 32.97
N ARG A 265 18.77 1.45 32.87
CA ARG A 265 20.15 1.20 32.45
C ARG A 265 20.40 1.72 31.01
N LEU A 266 19.39 1.66 30.15
CA LEU A 266 19.50 2.24 28.81
C LEU A 266 19.60 3.77 28.87
N THR A 267 18.80 4.42 29.73
CA THR A 267 18.87 5.87 29.98
C THR A 267 20.26 6.25 30.51
N ASP A 268 20.77 5.53 31.52
CA ASP A 268 22.09 5.78 32.12
C ASP A 268 23.23 5.61 31.09
N ALA A 269 23.11 4.61 30.21
CA ALA A 269 24.17 4.31 29.22
C ALA A 269 24.14 5.26 28.00
N THR A 270 23.01 5.90 27.70
CA THR A 270 22.81 6.65 26.43
C THR A 270 22.38 8.11 26.63
N GLY A 271 21.89 8.48 27.81
CA GLY A 271 21.26 9.78 28.07
C GLY A 271 19.84 9.92 27.48
N VAL A 272 19.27 8.86 26.89
CA VAL A 272 17.96 8.90 26.25
C VAL A 272 16.85 8.66 27.28
N THR A 273 15.86 9.53 27.37
CA THR A 273 14.69 9.29 28.22
C THR A 273 13.73 8.30 27.54
N VAL A 274 13.39 7.22 28.23
CA VAL A 274 12.49 6.16 27.69
C VAL A 274 11.07 6.41 28.18
N TYR A 275 10.12 6.58 27.25
CA TYR A 275 8.69 6.68 27.50
C TYR A 275 7.97 5.43 27.05
N CYS A 276 7.07 4.92 27.88
CA CYS A 276 6.28 3.72 27.57
C CYS A 276 4.89 4.09 27.06
N ALA A 277 4.54 3.58 25.88
CA ALA A 277 3.22 3.72 25.30
C ALA A 277 2.17 2.96 26.13
N ASP A 278 0.92 3.39 26.06
CA ASP A 278 -0.18 2.71 26.74
C ASP A 278 -0.45 1.33 26.14
N PRO A 279 -0.93 0.38 26.93
CA PRO A 279 -1.35 -0.92 26.42
C PRO A 279 -2.43 -0.75 25.34
N HIS A 280 -2.35 -1.57 24.30
CA HIS A 280 -3.32 -1.58 23.19
C HIS A 280 -3.46 -0.27 22.42
N SER A 281 -2.49 0.65 22.50
CA SER A 281 -2.48 1.95 21.84
C SER A 281 -1.45 2.05 20.72
N PRO A 282 -1.59 1.25 19.61
CA PRO A 282 -0.62 1.21 18.52
C PRO A 282 -0.43 2.55 17.81
N TRP A 283 -1.45 3.43 17.84
CA TRP A 283 -1.37 4.77 17.24
C TRP A 283 -0.30 5.66 17.89
N GLN A 284 0.06 5.42 19.15
CA GLN A 284 1.10 6.15 19.86
C GLN A 284 2.51 5.88 19.30
N ARG A 285 2.67 4.78 18.54
CA ARG A 285 3.92 4.38 17.86
C ARG A 285 3.69 4.07 16.38
N GLY A 286 2.78 4.80 15.75
CA GLY A 286 2.33 4.55 14.38
C GLY A 286 3.44 4.64 13.33
N ILE A 287 4.50 5.42 13.58
CA ILE A 287 5.65 5.55 12.66
C ILE A 287 6.46 4.25 12.65
N ASN A 288 6.74 3.71 13.83
CA ASN A 288 7.49 2.46 13.92
C ASN A 288 6.68 1.27 13.38
N GLU A 289 5.39 1.16 13.72
CA GLU A 289 4.52 0.11 13.19
C GLU A 289 4.47 0.13 11.65
N ASN A 290 4.35 1.32 11.05
CA ASN A 290 4.40 1.47 9.60
C ASN A 290 5.76 1.07 9.02
N THR A 291 6.86 1.46 9.66
CA THR A 291 8.22 1.11 9.22
C THR A 291 8.49 -0.38 9.36
N ASN A 292 8.06 -1.01 10.46
CA ASN A 292 8.12 -2.46 10.63
C ASN A 292 7.35 -3.19 9.53
N GLY A 293 6.20 -2.65 9.11
CA GLY A 293 5.45 -3.16 7.95
C GLY A 293 6.24 -3.10 6.64
N LEU A 294 7.10 -2.09 6.44
CA LEU A 294 8.01 -2.00 5.28
C LEU A 294 9.19 -2.97 5.42
N LEU A 295 9.76 -3.06 6.61
CA LEU A 295 10.89 -3.96 6.90
C LEU A 295 10.52 -5.43 6.69
N ARG A 296 9.24 -5.81 6.80
CA ARG A 296 8.77 -7.17 6.51
C ARG A 296 8.95 -7.63 5.06
N GLN A 297 9.30 -6.73 4.15
CA GLN A 297 9.74 -7.09 2.80
C GLN A 297 11.14 -7.76 2.81
N TYR A 298 11.99 -7.42 3.79
CA TYR A 298 13.35 -7.93 3.93
C TYR A 298 13.46 -8.95 5.07
N LEU A 299 12.65 -8.77 6.10
CA LEU A 299 12.61 -9.59 7.31
C LEU A 299 11.22 -10.24 7.45
N PRO A 300 10.90 -11.28 6.66
CA PRO A 300 9.57 -11.90 6.64
C PRO A 300 9.15 -12.44 8.01
N LYS A 301 7.85 -12.48 8.28
CA LYS A 301 7.33 -13.11 9.51
C LYS A 301 7.63 -14.60 9.49
N GLY A 302 8.12 -15.12 10.62
CA GLY A 302 8.42 -16.54 10.77
C GLY A 302 9.75 -16.99 10.20
N SER A 303 10.58 -16.07 9.63
CA SER A 303 11.95 -16.38 9.27
C SER A 303 12.89 -16.32 10.48
N ASP A 304 13.98 -17.05 10.42
CA ASP A 304 15.07 -16.88 11.38
C ASP A 304 15.86 -15.61 11.04
N LEU A 305 16.06 -14.76 12.02
CA LEU A 305 16.77 -13.49 11.87
C LEU A 305 18.18 -13.54 12.46
N SER A 306 18.60 -14.65 13.05
CA SER A 306 19.94 -14.80 13.68
C SER A 306 21.08 -14.73 12.66
N GLY A 307 20.82 -15.19 11.44
CA GLY A 307 21.80 -15.20 10.35
C GLY A 307 22.17 -13.82 9.79
N PHE A 308 21.38 -12.76 10.07
CA PHE A 308 21.72 -11.43 9.59
C PHE A 308 22.90 -10.84 10.36
N THR A 309 23.86 -10.27 9.64
CA THR A 309 24.94 -9.45 10.22
C THR A 309 24.45 -8.02 10.44
N GLN A 310 25.19 -7.23 11.24
CA GLN A 310 24.86 -5.81 11.44
C GLN A 310 24.98 -5.02 10.12
N GLU A 311 25.98 -5.35 9.30
CA GLU A 311 26.19 -4.72 7.98
C GLU A 311 25.02 -4.96 7.02
N GLU A 312 24.45 -6.17 7.02
CA GLU A 312 23.26 -6.48 6.24
C GLU A 312 22.03 -5.72 6.72
N LEU A 313 21.87 -5.58 8.04
CA LEU A 313 20.79 -4.77 8.62
C LEU A 313 20.97 -3.28 8.29
N ASP A 314 22.21 -2.77 8.36
CA ASP A 314 22.53 -1.40 7.96
C ASP A 314 22.23 -1.16 6.47
N ALA A 315 22.53 -2.12 5.60
CA ALA A 315 22.16 -2.07 4.19
C ALA A 315 20.64 -2.07 3.95
N ILE A 316 19.88 -2.81 4.75
CA ILE A 316 18.41 -2.78 4.71
C ILE A 316 17.89 -1.41 5.18
N ALA A 317 18.41 -0.88 6.28
CA ALA A 317 18.05 0.44 6.78
C ALA A 317 18.38 1.53 5.75
N TRP A 318 19.53 1.46 5.10
CA TRP A 318 19.93 2.37 4.03
C TRP A 318 18.93 2.35 2.86
N LYS A 319 18.50 1.16 2.41
CA LYS A 319 17.48 1.03 1.36
C LYS A 319 16.16 1.72 1.74
N LEU A 320 15.75 1.69 3.01
CA LEU A 320 14.57 2.40 3.49
C LEU A 320 14.79 3.91 3.58
N ASN A 321 15.98 4.34 4.04
CA ASN A 321 16.32 5.74 4.25
C ASN A 321 16.56 6.49 2.93
N THR A 322 16.87 5.79 1.86
CA THR A 322 17.00 6.37 0.52
C THR A 322 15.69 6.40 -0.26
N ARG A 323 14.63 5.76 0.25
CA ARG A 323 13.30 5.80 -0.40
C ARG A 323 12.60 7.12 -0.16
N PRO A 324 11.93 7.68 -1.19
CA PRO A 324 11.06 8.84 -1.05
C PRO A 324 9.90 8.56 -0.08
N ARG A 325 9.56 9.52 0.76
CA ARG A 325 8.43 9.42 1.70
C ARG A 325 7.39 10.50 1.40
N LYS A 326 6.13 10.09 1.26
CA LYS A 326 5.03 11.03 0.99
C LYS A 326 4.91 12.11 2.07
N SER A 327 5.07 11.74 3.35
CA SER A 327 5.05 12.68 4.49
C SER A 327 6.21 13.68 4.49
N LEU A 328 7.28 13.41 3.74
CA LEU A 328 8.41 14.32 3.54
C LEU A 328 8.36 14.99 2.14
N GLY A 329 7.18 15.10 1.54
CA GLY A 329 7.02 15.66 0.20
C GLY A 329 7.76 14.87 -0.88
N PHE A 330 7.83 13.55 -0.75
CA PHE A 330 8.57 12.62 -1.63
C PHE A 330 10.09 12.83 -1.66
N LYS A 331 10.65 13.54 -0.68
CA LYS A 331 12.10 13.58 -0.46
C LYS A 331 12.58 12.29 0.19
N ALA A 332 13.84 11.93 -0.03
CA ALA A 332 14.47 10.80 0.66
C ALA A 332 14.71 11.15 2.13
N VAL A 333 14.59 10.16 3.00
CA VAL A 333 14.83 10.34 4.44
C VAL A 333 16.27 10.77 4.72
N SER A 334 17.25 10.15 4.05
CA SER A 334 18.66 10.51 4.16
C SER A 334 18.92 11.99 3.80
N TYR A 335 18.26 12.52 2.76
CA TYR A 335 18.36 13.94 2.40
C TYR A 335 17.80 14.82 3.52
N THR A 336 16.61 14.53 4.01
CA THR A 336 15.96 15.33 5.05
C THR A 336 16.75 15.29 6.36
N HIS A 337 17.30 14.13 6.74
CA HIS A 337 18.10 13.99 7.95
C HIS A 337 19.41 14.77 7.90
N LEU A 338 20.03 14.87 6.74
CA LEU A 338 21.28 15.62 6.55
C LEU A 338 21.06 17.14 6.44
N THR A 339 19.89 17.58 5.93
CA THR A 339 19.59 19.00 5.65
C THR A 339 18.81 19.68 6.77
N LEU A 340 18.46 18.97 7.85
CA LEU A 340 17.84 19.64 9.00
C LEU A 340 18.81 20.65 9.60
N PRO A 341 18.37 21.87 9.93
CA PRO A 341 19.19 22.84 10.63
C PRO A 341 19.70 22.19 11.93
N THR A 342 21.01 22.11 12.06
CA THR A 342 21.61 21.86 13.35
C THR A 342 21.36 23.11 14.16
N ASN A 343 20.63 23.04 15.28
CA ASN A 343 20.46 24.16 16.23
C ASN A 343 21.85 24.59 16.77
N ARG A 344 22.57 25.37 15.97
CA ARG A 344 23.82 26.03 16.36
C ARG A 344 23.77 27.53 16.20
N GLU A 345 22.59 28.08 15.82
CA GLU A 345 22.41 29.53 15.77
C GLU A 345 21.06 29.87 16.42
N VAL A 346 21.02 29.96 17.72
CA VAL A 346 20.26 30.91 18.55
C VAL A 346 21.09 31.25 19.77
#